data_750fcb4642da83c643cbb5a9a8f3c16b
#
_entry.id   750fcb4642da83c643cbb5a9a8f3c16b
#
_cell.length_a   1.000
_cell.length_b   1.000
_cell.length_c   1.000
_cell.angle_alpha   90.00
_cell.angle_beta   90.00
_cell.angle_gamma   90.00
#
_symmetry.space_group_name_H-M   'P 1'
#
loop_
_entity.id
_entity.type
_entity.pdbx_description
1 polymer ?
#
loop_
_entity_poly.entity_id
_entity_poly.type
_entity_poly.pdbx_seq_one_letter_code
_entity_poly.pdbx_strand_id
1 'polypeptide(L)'
;MTNRILIATAAAVIMASCSAPEAVKNDLRAPAYPLITIDPYTSAWSTTDRLYDSQVKHWTGRDFPLMGTLRVDGELYRFMGAEDIPMDALAPISYEQPWQGRDTFDAPAAGWEGRDFNDTSWKSGDAAFGTPEETNVQTLWPTKDIWVRRTIQIDPAQLNGGTLFVKYSHDDTFELYFNGEQIVATPYEWKKDRWVEIPAELAATAAEAMPCCSSRRTTAPRYCAA
;
A
#
# COMPACT_ATOMS: atom_id res chain seq x y z
N MET A 1 14.56 -72.74 18.83
CA MET A 1 14.31 -71.31 19.16
C MET A 1 14.85 -70.35 18.11
N THR A 2 15.63 -70.74 17.15
CA THR A 2 16.34 -69.92 16.16
C THR A 2 15.48 -69.44 14.97
N ASN A 3 14.42 -70.17 14.58
CA ASN A 3 13.62 -69.79 13.39
C ASN A 3 12.59 -68.72 13.59
N ARG A 4 12.20 -68.42 14.84
CA ARG A 4 11.22 -67.38 15.14
C ARG A 4 11.87 -65.97 15.14
N ILE A 5 13.15 -65.86 15.44
CA ILE A 5 13.89 -64.61 15.48
C ILE A 5 14.21 -64.10 14.06
N LEU A 6 14.49 -64.99 13.13
CA LEU A 6 14.76 -64.63 11.73
C LEU A 6 13.55 -64.14 10.97
N ILE A 7 12.34 -64.58 11.29
CA ILE A 7 11.09 -64.10 10.66
C ILE A 7 10.71 -62.70 11.21
N ALA A 8 10.97 -62.44 12.48
CA ALA A 8 10.69 -61.14 13.07
C ALA A 8 11.62 -60.04 12.54
N THR A 9 12.89 -60.35 12.28
CA THR A 9 13.85 -59.39 11.69
C THR A 9 13.57 -59.11 10.20
N ALA A 10 13.15 -60.11 9.42
CA ALA A 10 12.75 -59.91 8.04
C ALA A 10 11.49 -59.08 7.88
N ALA A 11 10.51 -59.22 8.77
CA ALA A 11 9.29 -58.41 8.79
C ALA A 11 9.58 -56.95 9.17
N ALA A 12 10.53 -56.68 10.06
CA ALA A 12 10.92 -55.32 10.45
C ALA A 12 11.65 -54.55 9.33
N VAL A 13 12.43 -55.24 8.49
CA VAL A 13 13.14 -54.61 7.36
C VAL A 13 12.18 -54.26 6.22
N ILE A 14 11.09 -55.02 6.01
CA ILE A 14 10.11 -54.73 4.95
C ILE A 14 9.23 -53.51 5.32
N MET A 15 9.04 -53.23 6.59
CA MET A 15 8.25 -52.05 7.05
C MET A 15 9.00 -50.73 6.98
N ALA A 16 10.33 -50.73 6.85
CA ALA A 16 11.16 -49.54 6.79
C ALA A 16 11.30 -48.93 5.38
N SER A 17 10.79 -49.58 4.33
CA SER A 17 10.98 -49.15 2.93
C SER A 17 9.79 -48.46 2.28
N CYS A 18 8.73 -48.14 3.06
CA CYS A 18 7.59 -47.36 2.59
C CYS A 18 7.59 -45.97 3.20
N SER A 19 8.71 -45.25 3.20
CA SER A 19 8.64 -43.80 3.28
C SER A 19 8.17 -43.31 1.89
N ALA A 20 6.93 -42.90 1.81
CA ALA A 20 6.48 -42.16 0.62
C ALA A 20 7.44 -41.00 0.36
N PRO A 21 7.87 -40.80 -0.89
CA PRO A 21 8.71 -39.66 -1.21
C PRO A 21 8.01 -38.39 -0.69
N GLU A 22 8.72 -37.60 0.10
CA GLU A 22 8.21 -36.32 0.57
C GLU A 22 7.81 -35.52 -0.68
N ALA A 23 6.53 -35.18 -0.76
CA ALA A 23 6.04 -34.45 -1.91
C ALA A 23 6.81 -33.11 -2.00
N VAL A 24 7.54 -32.94 -3.10
CA VAL A 24 8.24 -31.69 -3.36
C VAL A 24 7.19 -30.57 -3.37
N LYS A 25 7.23 -29.77 -2.32
CA LYS A 25 6.35 -28.62 -2.21
C LYS A 25 6.76 -27.60 -3.26
N ASN A 26 5.89 -27.37 -4.23
CA ASN A 26 6.11 -26.34 -5.23
C ASN A 26 5.67 -24.98 -4.65
N ASP A 27 6.64 -24.12 -4.34
CA ASP A 27 6.40 -22.78 -3.80
C ASP A 27 6.17 -21.73 -4.91
N LEU A 28 6.11 -22.17 -6.19
CA LEU A 28 5.81 -21.27 -7.30
C LEU A 28 4.35 -20.79 -7.23
N ARG A 29 4.21 -19.48 -7.12
CA ARG A 29 2.91 -18.84 -7.19
C ARG A 29 2.52 -18.58 -8.64
N ALA A 30 1.28 -18.88 -9.00
CA ALA A 30 0.73 -18.47 -10.30
C ALA A 30 0.61 -16.93 -10.36
N PRO A 31 0.91 -16.30 -11.49
CA PRO A 31 0.77 -14.85 -11.63
C PRO A 31 -0.69 -14.38 -11.51
N ALA A 32 -1.65 -15.24 -11.84
CA ALA A 32 -3.07 -15.02 -11.65
C ALA A 32 -3.80 -16.36 -11.58
N TYR A 33 -4.96 -16.36 -10.92
CA TYR A 33 -5.84 -17.51 -10.77
C TYR A 33 -7.14 -17.29 -11.56
N PRO A 34 -7.55 -18.21 -12.45
CA PRO A 34 -8.79 -18.08 -13.21
C PRO A 34 -10.00 -18.26 -12.29
N LEU A 35 -10.97 -17.35 -12.40
CA LEU A 35 -12.25 -17.42 -11.70
C LEU A 35 -13.39 -17.77 -12.66
N ILE A 36 -13.45 -17.08 -13.79
CA ILE A 36 -14.42 -17.30 -14.85
C ILE A 36 -13.66 -17.25 -16.17
N THR A 37 -13.79 -18.28 -17.01
CA THR A 37 -13.11 -18.36 -18.32
C THR A 37 -14.06 -18.95 -19.36
N ILE A 38 -15.13 -18.23 -19.67
CA ILE A 38 -16.16 -18.69 -20.62
C ILE A 38 -15.72 -18.41 -22.05
N ASP A 39 -15.32 -17.18 -22.31
CA ASP A 39 -14.85 -16.69 -23.60
C ASP A 39 -13.88 -15.49 -23.40
N PRO A 40 -13.25 -14.96 -24.47
CA PRO A 40 -12.31 -13.84 -24.35
C PRO A 40 -12.91 -12.55 -23.75
N TYR A 41 -14.22 -12.38 -23.76
CA TYR A 41 -14.90 -11.20 -23.22
C TYR A 41 -15.37 -11.44 -21.78
N THR A 42 -15.67 -12.70 -21.44
CA THR A 42 -16.12 -13.13 -20.12
C THR A 42 -15.01 -13.93 -19.43
N SER A 43 -13.98 -13.21 -19.03
CA SER A 43 -12.76 -13.79 -18.46
C SER A 43 -12.32 -12.99 -17.24
N ALA A 44 -12.51 -13.57 -16.06
CA ALA A 44 -12.25 -12.98 -14.78
C ALA A 44 -11.12 -13.73 -14.04
N TRP A 45 -10.18 -13.00 -13.47
CA TRP A 45 -8.97 -13.52 -12.84
C TRP A 45 -8.69 -12.83 -11.52
N SER A 46 -8.15 -13.56 -10.53
CA SER A 46 -7.57 -12.99 -9.32
C SER A 46 -6.05 -12.92 -9.47
N THR A 47 -5.47 -11.77 -9.20
CA THR A 47 -4.02 -11.54 -9.19
C THR A 47 -3.42 -11.62 -7.80
N THR A 48 -4.23 -11.89 -6.77
CA THR A 48 -3.85 -11.97 -5.37
C THR A 48 -4.16 -13.34 -4.79
N ASP A 49 -3.49 -13.71 -3.70
CA ASP A 49 -3.70 -15.02 -3.04
C ASP A 49 -5.02 -15.10 -2.30
N ARG A 50 -5.56 -13.95 -1.89
CA ARG A 50 -6.89 -13.83 -1.31
C ARG A 50 -7.79 -13.11 -2.27
N LEU A 51 -8.97 -13.63 -2.52
CA LEU A 51 -9.91 -13.11 -3.52
C LEU A 51 -10.39 -11.67 -3.23
N TYR A 52 -10.29 -11.22 -1.98
CA TYR A 52 -10.73 -9.89 -1.53
C TYR A 52 -9.63 -8.84 -1.43
N ASP A 53 -8.38 -9.19 -1.73
CA ASP A 53 -7.23 -8.25 -1.60
C ASP A 53 -7.12 -7.28 -2.79
N SER A 54 -7.79 -7.59 -3.91
CA SER A 54 -7.83 -6.71 -5.08
C SER A 54 -9.14 -6.84 -5.84
N GLN A 55 -9.39 -5.91 -6.74
CA GLN A 55 -10.43 -6.05 -7.74
C GLN A 55 -10.15 -7.27 -8.63
N VAL A 56 -11.21 -7.95 -9.04
CA VAL A 56 -11.13 -8.99 -10.07
C VAL A 56 -10.67 -8.33 -11.37
N LYS A 57 -9.80 -9.00 -12.11
CA LYS A 57 -9.24 -8.49 -13.37
C LYS A 57 -9.75 -9.30 -14.55
N HIS A 58 -9.94 -8.63 -15.66
CA HIS A 58 -10.04 -9.27 -16.97
C HIS A 58 -8.63 -9.73 -17.39
N TRP A 59 -8.51 -10.74 -18.26
CA TRP A 59 -7.20 -11.22 -18.75
C TRP A 59 -6.35 -10.10 -19.41
N THR A 60 -6.98 -9.04 -19.91
CA THR A 60 -6.29 -7.85 -20.45
C THR A 60 -5.72 -6.91 -19.39
N GLY A 61 -5.89 -7.22 -18.10
CA GLY A 61 -5.45 -6.38 -16.98
C GLY A 61 -6.46 -5.31 -16.56
N ARG A 62 -7.56 -5.11 -17.28
CA ARG A 62 -8.63 -4.18 -16.87
C ARG A 62 -9.38 -4.72 -15.66
N ASP A 63 -9.93 -3.81 -14.88
CA ASP A 63 -10.85 -4.20 -13.81
C ASP A 63 -12.10 -4.85 -14.38
N PHE A 64 -12.50 -5.97 -13.77
CA PHE A 64 -13.71 -6.68 -14.09
C PHE A 64 -14.66 -6.48 -12.90
N PRO A 65 -15.81 -5.82 -13.06
CA PRO A 65 -16.68 -5.41 -11.97
C PRO A 65 -17.43 -6.62 -11.38
N LEU A 66 -16.68 -7.52 -10.75
CA LEU A 66 -17.20 -8.72 -10.10
C LEU A 66 -16.85 -8.67 -8.61
N MET A 67 -17.89 -8.65 -7.79
CA MET A 67 -17.76 -8.65 -6.34
C MET A 67 -18.60 -9.77 -5.75
N GLY A 68 -18.03 -10.51 -4.81
CA GLY A 68 -18.69 -11.56 -4.07
C GLY A 68 -18.94 -11.15 -2.63
N THR A 69 -20.18 -11.20 -2.20
CA THR A 69 -20.58 -10.91 -0.82
C THR A 69 -21.42 -12.04 -0.25
N LEU A 70 -21.33 -12.24 1.05
CA LEU A 70 -22.10 -13.22 1.82
C LEU A 70 -22.74 -12.51 3.01
N ARG A 71 -24.02 -12.75 3.22
CA ARG A 71 -24.73 -12.27 4.41
C ARG A 71 -24.86 -13.40 5.43
N VAL A 72 -24.31 -13.16 6.63
CA VAL A 72 -24.39 -14.11 7.76
C VAL A 72 -24.95 -13.35 8.96
N ASP A 73 -26.04 -13.83 9.53
CA ASP A 73 -26.71 -13.26 10.71
C ASP A 73 -27.02 -11.74 10.57
N GLY A 74 -27.30 -11.30 9.35
CA GLY A 74 -27.60 -9.90 9.05
C GLY A 74 -26.40 -9.05 8.65
N GLU A 75 -25.18 -9.48 8.95
CA GLU A 75 -23.93 -8.84 8.60
C GLU A 75 -23.48 -9.22 7.18
N LEU A 76 -22.86 -8.26 6.48
CA LEU A 76 -22.39 -8.44 5.10
C LEU A 76 -20.86 -8.61 5.08
N TYR A 77 -20.42 -9.72 4.51
CA TYR A 77 -19.00 -10.05 4.36
C TYR A 77 -18.64 -10.11 2.88
N ARG A 78 -17.64 -9.33 2.48
CA ARG A 78 -17.08 -9.39 1.12
C ARG A 78 -15.98 -10.47 1.08
N PHE A 79 -16.13 -11.46 0.20
CA PHE A 79 -15.15 -12.54 0.03
C PHE A 79 -14.40 -12.50 -1.31
N MET A 80 -14.83 -11.65 -2.25
CA MET A 80 -14.19 -11.54 -3.57
C MET A 80 -14.35 -10.13 -4.13
N GLY A 81 -13.31 -9.66 -4.85
CA GLY A 81 -13.27 -8.35 -5.45
C GLY A 81 -12.99 -7.24 -4.44
N ALA A 82 -12.88 -6.03 -4.90
CA ALA A 82 -12.77 -4.81 -4.11
C ALA A 82 -13.84 -3.80 -4.55
N GLU A 83 -14.27 -2.99 -3.62
CA GLU A 83 -15.18 -1.88 -3.92
C GLU A 83 -14.41 -0.75 -4.60
N ASP A 84 -15.02 -0.15 -5.61
CA ASP A 84 -14.61 1.15 -6.12
C ASP A 84 -15.46 2.19 -5.37
N ILE A 85 -14.90 2.70 -4.29
CA ILE A 85 -15.56 3.71 -3.48
C ILE A 85 -15.31 5.06 -4.14
N PRO A 86 -16.34 5.77 -4.61
CA PRO A 86 -16.14 7.10 -5.15
C PRO A 86 -15.58 8.03 -4.05
N MET A 87 -14.51 8.75 -4.38
CA MET A 87 -13.84 9.67 -3.47
C MET A 87 -13.82 11.06 -4.07
N ASP A 88 -14.14 12.05 -3.25
CA ASP A 88 -13.97 13.44 -3.60
C ASP A 88 -12.55 13.89 -3.26
N ALA A 89 -11.85 14.45 -4.24
CA ALA A 89 -10.50 14.97 -4.03
C ALA A 89 -10.57 16.32 -3.30
N LEU A 90 -10.04 16.35 -2.08
CA LEU A 90 -9.93 17.59 -1.28
C LEU A 90 -8.65 18.38 -1.61
N ALA A 91 -7.64 17.68 -2.11
CA ALA A 91 -6.39 18.29 -2.55
C ALA A 91 -5.80 17.46 -3.70
N PRO A 92 -5.15 18.10 -4.69
CA PRO A 92 -4.60 17.38 -5.84
C PRO A 92 -3.43 16.49 -5.42
N ILE A 93 -3.25 15.39 -6.13
CA ILE A 93 -2.02 14.58 -6.12
C ILE A 93 -1.08 15.07 -7.23
N SER A 94 0.21 14.87 -7.06
CA SER A 94 1.22 15.41 -7.99
C SER A 94 1.16 14.84 -9.42
N TYR A 95 0.54 13.68 -9.62
CA TYR A 95 0.27 13.13 -10.96
C TYR A 95 -0.81 13.88 -11.72
N GLU A 96 -1.76 14.47 -11.03
CA GLU A 96 -2.87 15.21 -11.62
C GLU A 96 -2.52 16.69 -11.76
N GLN A 97 -1.96 17.25 -10.69
CA GLN A 97 -1.59 18.65 -10.63
C GLN A 97 -0.42 18.85 -9.65
N PRO A 98 0.65 19.56 -10.06
CA PRO A 98 1.70 19.96 -9.12
C PRO A 98 1.12 20.74 -7.94
N TRP A 99 1.65 20.49 -6.75
CA TRP A 99 1.32 21.23 -5.55
C TRP A 99 2.59 21.72 -4.88
N GLN A 100 2.53 22.87 -4.22
CA GLN A 100 3.67 23.46 -3.56
C GLN A 100 3.81 22.97 -2.13
N GLY A 101 5.06 22.61 -1.74
CA GLY A 101 5.44 22.24 -0.39
C GLY A 101 6.68 22.98 0.09
N ARG A 102 7.06 22.68 1.32
CA ARG A 102 8.35 23.04 1.89
C ARG A 102 9.23 21.80 1.94
N ASP A 103 10.46 21.91 1.50
CA ASP A 103 11.40 20.80 1.50
C ASP A 103 12.76 21.15 2.09
N THR A 104 13.42 20.15 2.63
CA THR A 104 14.83 20.25 3.07
C THR A 104 15.52 18.90 2.88
N PHE A 105 16.82 18.96 2.63
CA PHE A 105 17.70 17.80 2.55
C PHE A 105 18.52 17.59 3.83
N ASP A 106 18.47 18.56 4.73
CA ASP A 106 19.12 18.49 6.03
C ASP A 106 18.12 17.94 7.06
N ALA A 107 18.59 17.06 7.95
CA ALA A 107 17.75 16.50 9.01
C ALA A 107 17.18 17.64 9.89
N PRO A 108 15.86 17.78 9.95
CA PRO A 108 15.23 18.86 10.70
C PRO A 108 15.30 18.62 12.21
N ALA A 109 14.98 19.65 12.97
CA ALA A 109 14.82 19.54 14.42
C ALA A 109 13.62 18.64 14.77
N ALA A 110 13.64 18.05 15.96
CA ALA A 110 12.52 17.26 16.48
C ALA A 110 11.22 18.08 16.48
N GLY A 111 10.10 17.42 16.17
CA GLY A 111 8.80 18.03 16.06
C GLY A 111 8.52 18.67 14.69
N TRP A 112 9.41 18.43 13.70
CA TRP A 112 9.25 18.93 12.33
C TRP A 112 7.96 18.44 11.66
N GLU A 113 7.46 17.30 12.05
CA GLU A 113 6.21 16.68 11.60
C GLU A 113 4.96 17.40 12.11
N GLY A 114 5.12 18.21 13.17
CA GLY A 114 4.03 18.90 13.82
C GLY A 114 3.48 20.07 13.00
N ARG A 115 2.19 20.34 13.16
CA ARG A 115 1.47 21.41 12.45
C ARG A 115 2.11 22.79 12.64
N ASP A 116 2.51 23.11 13.86
CA ASP A 116 2.99 24.44 14.26
C ASP A 116 4.52 24.61 14.08
N PHE A 117 5.18 23.64 13.44
CA PHE A 117 6.61 23.74 13.16
C PHE A 117 6.92 24.91 12.22
N ASN A 118 7.95 25.67 12.54
CA ASN A 118 8.40 26.78 11.69
C ASN A 118 9.34 26.29 10.60
N ASP A 119 8.80 26.11 9.39
CA ASP A 119 9.53 25.68 8.19
C ASP A 119 9.89 26.83 7.24
N THR A 120 9.87 28.07 7.70
CA THR A 120 10.15 29.26 6.86
C THR A 120 11.58 29.28 6.28
N SER A 121 12.51 28.58 6.92
CA SER A 121 13.89 28.41 6.44
C SER A 121 14.02 27.30 5.37
N TRP A 122 13.02 26.46 5.19
CA TRP A 122 13.03 25.41 4.18
C TRP A 122 12.82 25.99 2.80
N LYS A 123 13.28 25.26 1.78
CA LYS A 123 13.02 25.64 0.39
C LYS A 123 11.52 25.47 0.07
N SER A 124 11.07 26.16 -0.95
CA SER A 124 9.76 25.91 -1.56
C SER A 124 9.97 25.14 -2.83
N GLY A 125 9.34 23.98 -2.93
CA GLY A 125 9.40 23.11 -4.10
C GLY A 125 8.02 22.65 -4.54
N ASP A 126 7.90 22.39 -5.84
CA ASP A 126 6.70 21.83 -6.42
C ASP A 126 6.82 20.29 -6.47
N ALA A 127 5.80 19.58 -6.06
CA ALA A 127 5.76 18.12 -6.19
C ALA A 127 5.45 17.72 -7.65
N ALA A 128 5.95 16.59 -8.13
CA ALA A 128 6.64 15.55 -7.37
C ALA A 128 8.12 15.87 -7.17
N PHE A 129 8.69 15.32 -6.11
CA PHE A 129 10.12 15.39 -5.80
C PHE A 129 10.79 14.09 -6.27
N GLY A 130 11.93 14.16 -6.94
CA GLY A 130 12.61 12.98 -7.45
C GLY A 130 13.84 13.26 -8.28
N THR A 131 14.24 12.30 -9.13
CA THR A 131 15.38 12.40 -10.02
C THR A 131 14.99 12.87 -11.42
N PRO A 132 15.96 13.40 -12.21
CA PRO A 132 15.67 13.91 -13.54
C PRO A 132 15.21 12.85 -14.56
N GLU A 133 15.42 11.57 -14.27
CA GLU A 133 14.98 10.46 -15.13
C GLU A 133 13.45 10.22 -15.07
N GLU A 134 12.80 10.80 -14.08
CA GLU A 134 11.38 10.57 -13.82
C GLU A 134 10.48 11.62 -14.51
N THR A 135 9.39 11.16 -15.10
CA THR A 135 8.59 11.99 -16.04
C THR A 135 7.80 13.12 -15.38
N ASN A 136 7.47 13.01 -14.09
CA ASN A 136 6.59 13.97 -13.40
C ASN A 136 7.30 14.78 -12.31
N VAL A 137 8.63 14.71 -12.25
CA VAL A 137 9.40 15.43 -11.24
C VAL A 137 9.44 16.92 -11.57
N GLN A 138 9.06 17.75 -10.59
CA GLN A 138 9.12 19.20 -10.65
C GLN A 138 10.29 19.74 -9.82
N THR A 139 10.60 19.09 -8.69
CA THR A 139 11.70 19.47 -7.82
C THR A 139 12.72 18.34 -7.73
N LEU A 140 13.96 18.64 -8.08
CA LEU A 140 15.03 17.65 -8.01
C LEU A 140 15.44 17.38 -6.57
N TRP A 141 15.57 16.10 -6.27
CA TRP A 141 16.07 15.60 -5.00
C TRP A 141 17.39 14.84 -5.19
N PRO A 142 18.54 15.50 -4.99
CA PRO A 142 19.87 14.93 -5.31
C PRO A 142 20.51 14.19 -4.13
N THR A 143 19.88 14.15 -2.97
CA THR A 143 20.43 13.61 -1.72
C THR A 143 19.83 12.27 -1.37
N LYS A 144 20.36 11.62 -0.31
CA LYS A 144 19.84 10.37 0.22
C LYS A 144 18.47 10.53 0.87
N ASP A 145 18.31 11.59 1.65
CA ASP A 145 17.09 11.85 2.42
C ASP A 145 16.46 13.17 1.95
N ILE A 146 15.13 13.22 2.05
CA ILE A 146 14.34 14.44 1.88
C ILE A 146 13.25 14.48 2.95
N TRP A 147 12.99 15.65 3.46
CA TRP A 147 11.83 15.96 4.30
C TRP A 147 10.97 16.96 3.57
N VAL A 148 9.69 16.65 3.46
CA VAL A 148 8.72 17.47 2.75
C VAL A 148 7.54 17.77 3.66
N ARG A 149 7.07 19.00 3.64
CA ARG A 149 5.88 19.45 4.36
C ARG A 149 4.90 20.08 3.38
N ARG A 150 3.65 19.65 3.47
CA ARG A 150 2.54 20.22 2.69
C ARG A 150 1.46 20.71 3.64
N THR A 151 1.04 21.97 3.49
CA THR A 151 -0.12 22.50 4.18
C THR A 151 -1.31 22.49 3.22
N ILE A 152 -2.42 21.91 3.67
CA ILE A 152 -3.64 21.75 2.89
C ILE A 152 -4.75 22.53 3.62
N GLN A 153 -5.54 23.28 2.88
CA GLN A 153 -6.72 23.93 3.42
C GLN A 153 -7.95 23.07 3.11
N ILE A 154 -8.60 22.55 4.14
CA ILE A 154 -9.80 21.72 4.03
C ILE A 154 -10.96 22.48 4.64
N ASP A 155 -12.00 22.68 3.86
CA ASP A 155 -13.27 23.21 4.37
C ASP A 155 -13.95 22.11 5.20
N PRO A 156 -14.27 22.36 6.49
CA PRO A 156 -15.00 21.41 7.33
C PRO A 156 -16.28 20.86 6.69
N ALA A 157 -16.96 21.68 5.89
CA ALA A 157 -18.15 21.25 5.17
C ALA A 157 -17.89 20.16 4.14
N GLN A 158 -16.69 20.08 3.60
CA GLN A 158 -16.28 19.04 2.64
C GLN A 158 -16.08 17.68 3.31
N LEU A 159 -15.78 17.65 4.60
CA LEU A 159 -15.62 16.36 5.32
C LEU A 159 -16.97 15.68 5.55
N ASN A 160 -18.04 16.43 5.75
CA ASN A 160 -19.43 15.98 5.84
C ASN A 160 -19.63 14.62 6.58
N GLY A 161 -18.81 14.34 7.59
CA GLY A 161 -18.81 13.07 8.31
C GLY A 161 -18.25 11.88 7.53
N GLY A 162 -17.65 12.12 6.38
CA GLY A 162 -16.97 11.10 5.56
C GLY A 162 -15.62 10.69 6.15
N THR A 163 -15.12 9.56 5.70
CA THR A 163 -13.78 9.07 6.04
C THR A 163 -12.74 9.79 5.20
N LEU A 164 -11.69 10.29 5.84
CA LEU A 164 -10.58 10.96 5.18
C LEU A 164 -9.46 9.97 4.83
N PHE A 165 -8.95 10.04 3.62
CA PHE A 165 -7.84 9.23 3.15
C PHE A 165 -6.70 10.09 2.59
N VAL A 166 -5.47 9.58 2.72
CA VAL A 166 -4.32 10.09 1.97
C VAL A 166 -3.91 9.05 0.93
N LYS A 167 -3.79 9.49 -0.33
CA LYS A 167 -3.19 8.71 -1.40
C LYS A 167 -1.71 9.05 -1.52
N TYR A 168 -0.85 8.03 -1.55
CA TYR A 168 0.59 8.22 -1.62
C TYR A 168 1.27 7.18 -2.51
N SER A 169 2.44 7.54 -3.00
CA SER A 169 3.36 6.65 -3.71
C SER A 169 4.77 6.94 -3.20
N HIS A 170 5.57 5.91 -3.03
CA HIS A 170 6.95 6.05 -2.59
C HIS A 170 7.83 4.94 -3.13
N ASP A 171 9.13 5.20 -3.12
CA ASP A 171 10.19 4.24 -3.31
C ASP A 171 11.07 4.25 -2.06
N ASP A 172 11.65 3.09 -1.71
CA ASP A 172 12.47 2.90 -0.52
C ASP A 172 11.72 3.07 0.82
N THR A 173 12.39 3.57 1.85
CA THR A 173 11.80 3.78 3.17
C THR A 173 11.00 5.08 3.19
N PHE A 174 9.78 5.02 3.70
CA PHE A 174 8.88 6.16 3.71
C PHE A 174 8.15 6.30 5.05
N GLU A 175 8.03 7.52 5.53
CA GLU A 175 7.24 7.90 6.68
C GLU A 175 6.28 9.01 6.28
N LEU A 176 5.03 8.90 6.70
CA LEU A 176 3.99 9.92 6.48
C LEU A 176 3.36 10.30 7.81
N TYR A 177 3.26 11.59 8.02
CA TYR A 177 2.66 12.17 9.21
C TYR A 177 1.50 13.06 8.82
N PHE A 178 0.49 13.10 9.65
CA PHE A 178 -0.65 14.00 9.53
C PHE A 178 -0.81 14.77 10.84
N ASN A 179 -0.63 16.09 10.81
CA ASN A 179 -0.65 16.96 11.99
C ASN A 179 0.25 16.52 13.15
N GLY A 180 1.39 15.91 12.84
CA GLY A 180 2.36 15.44 13.83
C GLY A 180 2.25 13.95 14.19
N GLU A 181 1.13 13.30 13.87
CA GLU A 181 0.93 11.88 14.12
C GLU A 181 1.37 11.02 12.93
N GLN A 182 2.19 10.00 13.18
CA GLN A 182 2.65 9.09 12.16
C GLN A 182 1.52 8.15 11.73
N ILE A 183 1.16 8.21 10.44
CA ILE A 183 0.10 7.38 9.87
C ILE A 183 0.63 6.27 8.96
N VAL A 184 1.85 6.42 8.44
CA VAL A 184 2.52 5.39 7.63
C VAL A 184 3.99 5.32 8.04
N ALA A 185 4.50 4.10 8.15
CA ALA A 185 5.93 3.80 8.18
C ALA A 185 6.15 2.54 7.33
N THR A 186 6.99 2.62 6.31
CA THR A 186 7.29 1.48 5.44
C THR A 186 8.75 1.10 5.52
N PRO A 187 9.07 -0.20 5.39
CA PRO A 187 10.43 -0.64 5.17
C PRO A 187 10.92 -0.22 3.77
N TYR A 188 12.10 -0.67 3.40
CA TYR A 188 12.65 -0.50 2.06
C TYR A 188 11.81 -1.26 1.02
N GLU A 189 10.87 -0.56 0.38
CA GLU A 189 9.96 -1.11 -0.63
C GLU A 189 9.46 -0.02 -1.58
N TRP A 190 9.06 -0.42 -2.79
CA TRP A 190 8.40 0.45 -3.75
C TRP A 190 6.87 0.24 -3.69
N LYS A 191 6.12 1.32 -3.53
CA LYS A 191 4.65 1.31 -3.52
C LYS A 191 4.10 2.43 -4.39
N LYS A 192 3.07 2.10 -5.15
CA LYS A 192 2.35 3.05 -5.99
C LYS A 192 0.86 3.03 -5.66
N ASP A 193 0.24 4.21 -5.69
CA ASP A 193 -1.21 4.39 -5.54
C ASP A 193 -1.78 3.72 -4.28
N ARG A 194 -1.10 3.93 -3.14
CA ARG A 194 -1.57 3.44 -1.85
C ARG A 194 -2.48 4.44 -1.18
N TRP A 195 -3.45 3.92 -0.45
CA TRP A 195 -4.38 4.67 0.35
C TRP A 195 -4.20 4.32 1.80
N VAL A 196 -4.20 5.33 2.65
CA VAL A 196 -4.24 5.17 4.11
C VAL A 196 -5.40 5.97 4.65
N GLU A 197 -6.19 5.35 5.49
CA GLU A 197 -7.26 6.02 6.23
C GLU A 197 -6.65 6.87 7.35
N ILE A 198 -7.12 8.10 7.47
CA ILE A 198 -6.78 8.96 8.61
C ILE A 198 -7.73 8.61 9.76
N PRO A 199 -7.21 8.25 10.94
CA PRO A 199 -8.05 7.99 12.11
C PRO A 199 -9.05 9.12 12.37
N ALA A 200 -10.28 8.79 12.74
CA ALA A 200 -11.36 9.77 12.87
C ALA A 200 -11.04 10.92 13.83
N GLU A 201 -10.36 10.61 14.94
CA GLU A 201 -9.93 11.62 15.91
C GLU A 201 -8.91 12.60 15.28
N LEU A 202 -8.03 12.07 14.44
CA LEU A 202 -7.03 12.87 13.75
C LEU A 202 -7.64 13.67 12.59
N ALA A 203 -8.59 13.08 11.86
CA ALA A 203 -9.36 13.75 10.81
C ALA A 203 -10.16 14.93 11.35
N ALA A 204 -10.69 14.86 12.57
CA ALA A 204 -11.38 15.94 13.24
C ALA A 204 -10.47 17.19 13.42
N THR A 205 -9.16 16.99 13.61
CA THR A 205 -8.20 18.10 13.73
C THR A 205 -8.00 18.85 12.41
N ALA A 206 -8.33 18.24 11.28
CA ALA A 206 -8.27 18.90 9.96
C ALA A 206 -9.32 20.00 9.81
N ALA A 207 -10.46 19.87 10.48
CA ALA A 207 -11.55 20.84 10.47
C ALA A 207 -11.26 22.08 11.34
N GLU A 208 -10.37 21.97 12.33
CA GLU A 208 -10.08 23.03 13.28
C GLU A 208 -8.95 23.97 12.81
N ALA A 209 -8.09 23.51 11.91
CA ALA A 209 -6.97 24.29 11.36
C ALA A 209 -6.43 23.62 10.10
N MET A 210 -5.59 24.33 9.32
CA MET A 210 -4.94 23.79 8.13
C MET A 210 -4.10 22.55 8.48
N PRO A 211 -4.47 21.34 8.03
CA PRO A 211 -3.69 20.15 8.29
C PRO A 211 -2.35 20.20 7.56
N CYS A 212 -1.31 19.67 8.20
CA CYS A 212 0.02 19.54 7.62
C CYS A 212 0.32 18.06 7.38
N CYS A 213 0.53 17.70 6.11
CA CYS A 213 1.11 16.42 5.75
C CYS A 213 2.61 16.58 5.65
N SER A 214 3.37 15.79 6.37
CA SER A 214 4.82 15.79 6.30
C SER A 214 5.33 14.37 6.02
N SER A 215 6.35 14.25 5.20
CA SER A 215 6.93 12.97 4.85
C SER A 215 8.45 13.01 4.94
N ARG A 216 9.04 11.89 5.29
CA ARG A 216 10.46 11.62 5.21
C ARG A 216 10.69 10.39 4.35
N ARG A 217 11.76 10.45 3.56
CA ARG A 217 12.19 9.36 2.71
C ARG A 217 13.69 9.15 2.86
N THR A 218 14.10 7.90 2.89
CA THR A 218 15.50 7.49 3.06
C THR A 218 15.92 6.54 1.95
N THR A 219 17.01 6.85 1.28
CA THR A 219 17.76 6.14 0.22
C THR A 219 17.23 6.20 -1.20
N ALA A 220 18.14 6.59 -2.10
CA ALA A 220 18.14 6.66 -3.56
C ALA A 220 16.85 7.05 -4.31
N PRO A 221 16.96 7.95 -5.25
CA PRO A 221 15.85 8.80 -5.69
C PRO A 221 14.90 8.08 -6.65
N ARG A 222 13.69 7.80 -6.27
CA ARG A 222 12.56 7.51 -7.18
C ARG A 222 11.22 7.79 -6.50
N TYR A 223 10.48 8.77 -6.99
CA TYR A 223 9.11 9.19 -6.69
C TYR A 223 8.70 9.53 -5.25
N CYS A 224 8.18 10.72 -5.09
CA CYS A 224 7.24 11.06 -4.05
C CYS A 224 6.03 11.74 -4.69
N ALA A 225 4.88 11.07 -4.66
CA ALA A 225 3.58 11.69 -4.86
C ALA A 225 2.80 11.43 -3.56
N ALA A 226 2.84 12.36 -2.64
CA ALA A 226 1.86 12.47 -1.57
C ALA A 226 0.89 13.59 -1.92
#